data_1405bbc8863541d19a275a2378ce9315
#
_entry.id   1405bbc8863541d19a275a2378ce9315
#
_cell.length_a   1.000
_cell.length_b   1.000
_cell.length_c   1.000
_cell.angle_alpha   90.00
_cell.angle_beta   90.00
_cell.angle_gamma   90.00
#
_symmetry.space_group_name_H-M   'P 1'
#
loop_
_entity.id
_entity.type
_entity.pdbx_description
1 polymer ?
#
loop_
_entity_poly.entity_id
_entity_poly.type
_entity_poly.pdbx_seq_one_letter_code
_entity_poly.pdbx_strand_id
1 'polypeptide(L)'
;MPIDDVREHLVVVGNGMAGCRAVEELLARDGARYRVTIFGAEPHVNYNRIMLSPVLAGEKTFQDIIINDRAWYDDNGIELIVGDPVTAIDRIAKTVTGQSGRTVPYDRLLIATGSDPFIIPVPGKDLPGVISFRDMQDVDTMLAAAEAGKASGASPDANSAVVIGGGLLGLEAAHGLSLRGMTVTVLHIMPTLMERQLDEAAAWLLKSALEARGQTILTGADTAEIYGQGKVEGIRLKDGRDIPASLVVMAVGIRPCVALARDAGLDIGRGIKVDDHMVTSDPAVLAVGECVEHNGQVYGLVAPLWDMCRSLADGLIDQPSGFKGTVTSTKLKVAGLDVFSAGDFSGGDGCEDIVLRDASRGVYKRVVVKEDRVIGAVLYGDTADGGWYFDLLKRGENIADIRDLLIFGQAFASGGGGLDPKAAVAALSDDAEICGCNGVTKGKVVACITAGACSLDAVRTGCKASASCGSCTGLVENLLAVVLGDEVQSGPRTMCKCTSFGHDDVRREIVAQDM
;
A
#
# COMPACT_ATOMS: atom_id res chain seq x y z
N MET A 1 6.02 32.69 -33.22
CA MET A 1 5.71 33.06 -31.85
C MET A 1 4.98 31.87 -31.26
N PRO A 2 5.41 31.30 -30.12
CA PRO A 2 4.57 30.31 -29.47
C PRO A 2 3.26 30.99 -29.12
N ILE A 3 2.14 30.34 -29.46
CA ILE A 3 0.81 30.74 -29.01
C ILE A 3 0.88 30.66 -27.50
N ASP A 4 0.72 31.78 -26.78
CA ASP A 4 0.65 31.76 -25.32
C ASP A 4 -0.46 30.78 -24.94
N ASP A 5 -0.11 29.73 -24.24
CA ASP A 5 -1.06 28.74 -23.71
C ASP A 5 -1.94 29.44 -22.67
N VAL A 6 -3.18 29.73 -23.03
CA VAL A 6 -4.15 30.51 -22.23
C VAL A 6 -4.67 29.70 -21.04
N ARG A 7 -4.35 28.40 -20.94
CA ARG A 7 -4.79 27.54 -19.85
C ARG A 7 -4.14 27.94 -18.51
N GLU A 8 -4.90 27.82 -17.42
CA GLU A 8 -4.36 27.97 -16.08
C GLU A 8 -3.24 26.94 -15.84
N HIS A 9 -2.21 27.34 -15.10
CA HIS A 9 -1.07 26.50 -14.80
C HIS A 9 -1.24 25.80 -13.45
N LEU A 10 -1.42 24.48 -13.47
CA LEU A 10 -1.36 23.62 -12.29
C LEU A 10 0.07 23.13 -12.10
N VAL A 11 0.71 23.52 -11.02
CA VAL A 11 2.00 22.97 -10.60
C VAL A 11 1.79 21.95 -9.49
N VAL A 12 2.37 20.76 -9.63
CA VAL A 12 2.28 19.65 -8.66
C VAL A 12 3.66 19.43 -8.03
N VAL A 13 3.72 19.47 -6.70
CA VAL A 13 4.93 19.19 -5.93
C VAL A 13 4.84 17.78 -5.36
N GLY A 14 5.50 16.84 -6.01
CA GLY A 14 5.51 15.42 -5.67
C GLY A 14 5.00 14.52 -6.80
N ASN A 15 5.91 13.76 -7.40
CA ASN A 15 5.64 12.76 -8.45
C ASN A 15 5.30 11.36 -7.87
N GLY A 16 4.79 11.32 -6.63
CA GLY A 16 4.38 10.09 -5.97
C GLY A 16 2.99 9.61 -6.40
N MET A 17 2.51 8.53 -5.77
CA MET A 17 1.24 7.90 -6.12
C MET A 17 0.05 8.87 -6.02
N ALA A 18 -0.03 9.69 -4.97
CA ALA A 18 -1.15 10.63 -4.79
C ALA A 18 -1.11 11.80 -5.79
N GLY A 19 0.07 12.41 -6.01
CA GLY A 19 0.22 13.52 -6.95
C GLY A 19 -0.15 13.13 -8.38
N CYS A 20 0.41 12.02 -8.87
CA CYS A 20 0.06 11.51 -10.21
C CYS A 20 -1.40 11.06 -10.31
N ARG A 21 -1.93 10.40 -9.27
CA ARG A 21 -3.34 10.00 -9.27
C ARG A 21 -4.29 11.21 -9.35
N ALA A 22 -3.99 12.29 -8.64
CA ALA A 22 -4.78 13.52 -8.73
C ALA A 22 -4.80 14.08 -10.17
N VAL A 23 -3.65 14.05 -10.85
CA VAL A 23 -3.56 14.44 -12.25
C VAL A 23 -4.31 13.47 -13.17
N GLU A 24 -4.19 12.15 -12.98
CA GLU A 24 -4.98 11.14 -13.71
C GLU A 24 -6.50 11.40 -13.59
N GLU A 25 -6.97 11.66 -12.37
CA GLU A 25 -8.39 11.95 -12.10
C GLU A 25 -8.84 13.27 -12.75
N LEU A 26 -7.97 14.28 -12.78
CA LEU A 26 -8.24 15.54 -13.47
C LEU A 26 -8.32 15.34 -14.98
N LEU A 27 -7.34 14.68 -15.59
CA LEU A 27 -7.31 14.40 -17.03
C LEU A 27 -8.52 13.59 -17.49
N ALA A 28 -8.98 12.65 -16.67
CA ALA A 28 -10.17 11.84 -16.96
C ALA A 28 -11.48 12.67 -16.96
N ARG A 29 -11.51 13.83 -16.31
CA ARG A 29 -12.68 14.74 -16.23
C ARG A 29 -12.61 15.85 -17.25
N ASP A 30 -11.49 16.58 -17.27
CA ASP A 30 -11.22 17.69 -18.20
C ASP A 30 -9.70 17.82 -18.44
N GLY A 31 -9.19 17.09 -19.41
CA GLY A 31 -7.77 17.10 -19.78
C GLY A 31 -7.28 18.41 -20.41
N ALA A 32 -8.20 19.30 -20.82
CA ALA A 32 -7.85 20.58 -21.44
C ALA A 32 -7.83 21.75 -20.45
N ARG A 33 -8.29 21.56 -19.22
CA ARG A 33 -8.49 22.63 -18.23
C ARG A 33 -7.19 23.32 -17.80
N TYR A 34 -6.12 22.54 -17.60
CA TYR A 34 -4.84 23.04 -17.07
C TYR A 34 -3.66 22.67 -17.97
N ARG A 35 -2.65 23.54 -17.99
CA ARG A 35 -1.28 23.14 -18.29
C ARG A 35 -0.67 22.58 -17.00
N VAL A 36 -0.02 21.41 -17.04
CA VAL A 36 0.47 20.72 -15.85
C VAL A 36 1.99 20.64 -15.86
N THR A 37 2.62 21.03 -14.75
CA THR A 37 4.05 20.77 -14.46
C THR A 37 4.15 19.99 -13.16
N ILE A 38 4.90 18.89 -13.14
CA ILE A 38 5.11 18.04 -11.95
C ILE A 38 6.58 18.06 -11.55
N PHE A 39 6.86 18.40 -10.30
CA PHE A 39 8.17 18.26 -9.67
C PHE A 39 8.28 16.93 -8.92
N GLY A 40 9.30 16.12 -9.23
CA GLY A 40 9.68 14.91 -8.51
C GLY A 40 11.01 15.06 -7.83
N ALA A 41 11.09 14.75 -6.53
CA ALA A 41 12.35 14.77 -5.79
C ALA A 41 13.28 13.60 -6.20
N GLU A 42 12.70 12.45 -6.53
CA GLU A 42 13.43 11.28 -7.02
C GLU A 42 13.73 11.41 -8.53
N PRO A 43 14.81 10.76 -9.02
CA PRO A 43 15.19 10.80 -10.44
C PRO A 43 14.34 9.86 -11.32
N HIS A 44 13.20 9.45 -10.85
CA HIS A 44 12.34 8.42 -11.46
C HIS A 44 10.99 8.96 -11.90
N VAL A 45 10.40 8.31 -12.90
CA VAL A 45 8.97 8.44 -13.21
C VAL A 45 8.13 7.87 -12.07
N ASN A 46 6.80 8.07 -12.11
CA ASN A 46 5.88 7.57 -11.09
C ASN A 46 5.87 6.05 -11.01
N TYR A 47 6.04 5.51 -9.81
CA TYR A 47 6.04 4.08 -9.55
C TYR A 47 5.21 3.72 -8.31
N ASN A 48 4.81 2.44 -8.23
CA ASN A 48 4.00 1.90 -7.14
C ASN A 48 4.86 1.58 -5.92
N ARG A 49 4.85 2.45 -4.91
CA ARG A 49 5.62 2.25 -3.65
C ARG A 49 5.19 1.03 -2.85
N ILE A 50 3.93 0.57 -3.00
CA ILE A 50 3.46 -0.67 -2.34
C ILE A 50 4.25 -1.88 -2.84
N MET A 51 4.80 -1.79 -4.06
CA MET A 51 5.52 -2.88 -4.71
C MET A 51 7.04 -2.86 -4.45
N LEU A 52 7.55 -1.97 -3.59
CA LEU A 52 8.96 -1.96 -3.19
C LEU A 52 9.36 -3.27 -2.47
N SER A 53 8.46 -3.83 -1.66
CA SER A 53 8.68 -5.11 -0.97
C SER A 53 8.85 -6.29 -1.94
N PRO A 54 7.99 -6.48 -2.96
CA PRO A 54 8.23 -7.43 -4.05
C PRO A 54 9.53 -7.21 -4.84
N VAL A 55 9.97 -5.96 -5.03
CA VAL A 55 11.27 -5.67 -5.66
C VAL A 55 12.41 -6.13 -4.76
N LEU A 56 12.37 -5.78 -3.48
CA LEU A 56 13.34 -6.26 -2.49
C LEU A 56 13.38 -7.79 -2.44
N ALA A 57 12.24 -8.45 -2.46
CA ALA A 57 12.12 -9.91 -2.47
C ALA A 57 12.65 -10.57 -3.77
N GLY A 58 12.76 -9.83 -4.87
CA GLY A 58 13.17 -10.33 -6.19
C GLY A 58 12.04 -10.93 -7.01
N GLU A 59 10.82 -10.68 -6.61
CA GLU A 59 9.61 -11.11 -7.32
C GLU A 59 9.29 -10.17 -8.50
N LYS A 60 9.76 -8.91 -8.44
CA LYS A 60 9.56 -7.87 -9.45
C LYS A 60 10.85 -7.07 -9.66
N THR A 61 10.92 -6.43 -10.83
CA THR A 61 11.93 -5.42 -11.14
C THR A 61 11.36 -4.02 -10.92
N PHE A 62 12.21 -2.99 -10.92
CA PHE A 62 11.75 -1.59 -10.88
C PHE A 62 10.84 -1.28 -12.08
N GLN A 63 11.16 -1.80 -13.26
CA GLN A 63 10.35 -1.59 -14.47
C GLN A 63 8.92 -2.13 -14.32
N ASP A 64 8.73 -3.25 -13.60
CA ASP A 64 7.42 -3.87 -13.38
C ASP A 64 6.51 -3.06 -12.46
N ILE A 65 7.06 -2.11 -11.71
CA ILE A 65 6.30 -1.31 -10.74
C ILE A 65 6.07 0.13 -11.20
N ILE A 66 6.54 0.53 -12.37
CA ILE A 66 6.24 1.82 -12.97
C ILE A 66 4.72 1.90 -13.24
N ILE A 67 4.09 2.98 -12.78
CA ILE A 67 2.66 3.23 -13.00
C ILE A 67 2.48 4.04 -14.27
N ASN A 68 3.21 5.16 -14.38
CA ASN A 68 3.19 6.06 -15.52
C ASN A 68 4.62 6.19 -16.05
N ASP A 69 4.85 5.69 -17.25
CA ASP A 69 6.13 5.81 -17.94
C ASP A 69 6.33 7.20 -18.56
N ARG A 70 7.48 7.47 -19.13
CA ARG A 70 7.77 8.79 -19.72
C ARG A 70 6.79 9.15 -20.84
N ALA A 71 6.39 8.17 -21.64
CA ALA A 71 5.45 8.40 -22.74
C ALA A 71 4.10 8.90 -22.24
N TRP A 72 3.62 8.40 -21.09
CA TRP A 72 2.37 8.88 -20.51
C TRP A 72 2.39 10.38 -20.20
N TYR A 73 3.51 10.93 -19.69
CA TYR A 73 3.62 12.38 -19.43
C TYR A 73 3.65 13.17 -20.74
N ASP A 74 4.42 12.70 -21.72
CA ASP A 74 4.58 13.35 -23.01
C ASP A 74 3.23 13.36 -23.79
N ASP A 75 2.51 12.24 -23.81
CA ASP A 75 1.20 12.08 -24.47
C ASP A 75 0.11 12.97 -23.87
N ASN A 76 0.20 13.26 -22.56
CA ASN A 76 -0.74 14.13 -21.86
C ASN A 76 -0.25 15.60 -21.77
N GLY A 77 0.85 15.95 -22.40
CA GLY A 77 1.41 17.30 -22.41
C GLY A 77 1.84 17.79 -21.03
N ILE A 78 2.28 16.86 -20.15
CA ILE A 78 2.71 17.15 -18.79
C ILE A 78 4.23 17.39 -18.79
N GLU A 79 4.66 18.53 -18.28
CA GLU A 79 6.07 18.77 -18.02
C GLU A 79 6.51 18.09 -16.74
N LEU A 80 7.30 17.01 -16.85
CA LEU A 80 7.86 16.30 -15.71
C LEU A 80 9.31 16.70 -15.44
N ILE A 81 9.56 17.24 -14.24
CA ILE A 81 10.87 17.60 -13.71
C ILE A 81 11.23 16.58 -12.62
N VAL A 82 12.19 15.71 -12.89
CA VAL A 82 12.65 14.68 -11.95
C VAL A 82 14.00 15.06 -11.32
N GLY A 83 14.26 14.56 -10.10
CA GLY A 83 15.51 14.81 -9.38
C GLY A 83 15.69 16.27 -8.93
N ASP A 84 14.61 17.04 -8.88
CA ASP A 84 14.62 18.45 -8.49
C ASP A 84 13.57 18.71 -7.39
N PRO A 85 13.88 18.39 -6.11
CA PRO A 85 12.97 18.64 -5.02
C PRO A 85 12.67 20.14 -4.87
N VAL A 86 11.40 20.48 -4.72
CA VAL A 86 10.99 21.86 -4.45
C VAL A 86 11.47 22.28 -3.06
N THR A 87 12.14 23.41 -2.97
CA THR A 87 12.73 23.96 -1.75
C THR A 87 11.99 25.19 -1.22
N ALA A 88 11.23 25.89 -2.06
CA ALA A 88 10.47 27.07 -1.67
C ALA A 88 9.16 27.24 -2.45
N ILE A 89 8.15 27.78 -1.75
CA ILE A 89 6.88 28.25 -2.34
C ILE A 89 6.73 29.72 -1.95
N ASP A 90 6.64 30.60 -2.94
CA ASP A 90 6.24 32.00 -2.76
C ASP A 90 4.76 32.16 -3.15
N ARG A 91 3.90 32.30 -2.12
CA ARG A 91 2.44 32.44 -2.28
C ARG A 91 2.02 33.80 -2.84
N ILE A 92 2.86 34.85 -2.64
CA ILE A 92 2.57 36.19 -3.12
C ILE A 92 2.92 36.30 -4.61
N ALA A 93 4.11 35.87 -4.99
CA ALA A 93 4.53 35.81 -6.38
C ALA A 93 3.89 34.64 -7.14
N LYS A 94 3.24 33.70 -6.44
CA LYS A 94 2.71 32.44 -6.98
C LYS A 94 3.75 31.66 -7.77
N THR A 95 4.87 31.34 -7.13
CA THR A 95 5.96 30.56 -7.75
C THR A 95 6.42 29.44 -6.82
N VAL A 96 6.92 28.36 -7.42
CA VAL A 96 7.69 27.32 -6.73
C VAL A 96 9.12 27.31 -7.25
N THR A 97 10.09 27.03 -6.36
CA THR A 97 11.51 26.96 -6.72
C THR A 97 12.06 25.58 -6.35
N GLY A 98 12.64 24.88 -7.32
CA GLY A 98 13.36 23.64 -7.15
C GLY A 98 14.78 23.85 -6.60
N GLN A 99 15.41 22.79 -6.13
CA GLN A 99 16.79 22.79 -5.63
C GLN A 99 17.81 23.23 -6.71
N SER A 100 17.50 22.95 -7.97
CA SER A 100 18.29 23.41 -9.13
C SER A 100 18.29 24.93 -9.32
N GLY A 101 17.43 25.67 -8.60
CA GLY A 101 17.16 27.09 -8.81
C GLY A 101 16.09 27.37 -9.86
N ARG A 102 15.52 26.34 -10.49
CA ARG A 102 14.43 26.49 -11.43
C ARG A 102 13.19 27.02 -10.72
N THR A 103 12.63 28.12 -11.20
CA THR A 103 11.41 28.74 -10.68
C THR A 103 10.29 28.62 -11.69
N VAL A 104 9.13 28.13 -11.27
CA VAL A 104 7.94 27.92 -12.11
C VAL A 104 6.74 28.67 -11.50
N PRO A 105 6.06 29.54 -12.27
CA PRO A 105 4.84 30.20 -11.80
C PRO A 105 3.65 29.25 -11.83
N TYR A 106 2.64 29.48 -10.97
CA TYR A 106 1.39 28.71 -10.93
C TYR A 106 0.16 29.60 -10.78
N ASP A 107 -0.97 29.13 -11.31
CA ASP A 107 -2.29 29.64 -10.98
C ASP A 107 -2.90 28.81 -9.86
N ARG A 108 -2.68 27.50 -9.88
CA ARG A 108 -3.01 26.51 -8.85
C ARG A 108 -1.78 25.69 -8.49
N LEU A 109 -1.60 25.43 -7.19
CA LEU A 109 -0.52 24.61 -6.66
C LEU A 109 -1.09 23.40 -5.94
N LEU A 110 -0.60 22.20 -6.27
CA LEU A 110 -0.92 20.96 -5.56
C LEU A 110 0.31 20.47 -4.79
N ILE A 111 0.23 20.41 -3.47
CA ILE A 111 1.26 19.82 -2.61
C ILE A 111 0.92 18.34 -2.38
N ALA A 112 1.79 17.45 -2.86
CA ALA A 112 1.68 16.00 -2.75
C ALA A 112 3.00 15.38 -2.26
N THR A 113 3.62 16.02 -1.26
CA THR A 113 4.96 15.68 -0.74
C THR A 113 5.01 14.38 0.07
N GLY A 114 3.85 13.80 0.41
CA GLY A 114 3.78 12.51 1.09
C GLY A 114 4.25 12.58 2.55
N SER A 115 5.05 11.59 2.95
CA SER A 115 5.52 11.43 4.33
C SER A 115 6.96 10.93 4.36
N ASP A 116 7.67 11.26 5.44
CA ASP A 116 9.02 10.77 5.74
C ASP A 116 8.97 9.61 6.74
N PRO A 117 9.91 8.66 6.66
CA PRO A 117 10.11 7.65 7.68
C PRO A 117 10.40 8.30 9.04
N PHE A 118 9.81 7.75 10.09
CA PHE A 118 10.20 8.16 11.43
C PHE A 118 11.49 7.45 11.83
N ILE A 119 12.53 8.22 12.10
CA ILE A 119 13.81 7.73 12.62
C ILE A 119 13.82 7.88 14.13
N ILE A 120 14.00 6.76 14.86
CA ILE A 120 14.05 6.80 16.32
C ILE A 120 15.27 7.59 16.79
N PRO A 121 15.13 8.47 17.81
CA PRO A 121 16.21 9.33 18.27
C PRO A 121 17.14 8.61 19.27
N VAL A 122 17.83 7.58 18.80
CA VAL A 122 18.80 6.83 19.60
C VAL A 122 20.24 7.13 19.14
N PRO A 123 21.26 6.98 20.01
CA PRO A 123 22.65 7.04 19.61
C PRO A 123 22.94 6.07 18.47
N GLY A 124 23.76 6.49 17.52
CA GLY A 124 24.16 5.68 16.37
C GLY A 124 23.15 5.60 15.21
N LYS A 125 22.02 6.32 15.28
CA LYS A 125 21.00 6.33 14.21
C LYS A 125 21.50 6.80 12.83
N ASP A 126 22.60 7.54 12.80
CA ASP A 126 23.21 8.09 11.60
C ASP A 126 24.45 7.30 11.12
N LEU A 127 24.74 6.13 11.71
CA LEU A 127 25.84 5.27 11.28
C LEU A 127 25.57 4.72 9.86
N PRO A 128 26.59 4.64 9.00
CA PRO A 128 26.51 3.91 7.75
C PRO A 128 25.99 2.48 7.95
N GLY A 129 24.99 2.08 7.17
CA GLY A 129 24.27 0.83 7.33
C GLY A 129 23.01 0.92 8.20
N VAL A 130 22.67 2.12 8.70
CA VAL A 130 21.35 2.40 9.27
C VAL A 130 20.53 3.13 8.22
N ILE A 131 19.39 2.56 7.83
CA ILE A 131 18.55 3.08 6.75
C ILE A 131 17.07 3.02 7.13
N SER A 132 16.25 3.65 6.31
CA SER A 132 14.79 3.47 6.29
C SER A 132 14.37 2.46 5.22
N PHE A 133 13.04 2.31 5.02
CA PHE A 133 12.49 1.59 3.88
C PHE A 133 11.32 2.40 3.31
N ARG A 134 11.61 3.23 2.30
CA ARG A 134 10.61 4.18 1.79
C ARG A 134 10.61 4.33 0.27
N ASP A 135 11.75 4.22 -0.39
CA ASP A 135 11.91 4.46 -1.81
C ASP A 135 12.86 3.45 -2.48
N MET A 136 13.13 3.64 -3.78
CA MET A 136 14.02 2.77 -4.54
C MET A 136 15.46 2.84 -4.06
N GLN A 137 15.94 3.98 -3.59
CA GLN A 137 17.29 4.11 -3.08
C GLN A 137 17.50 3.26 -1.81
N ASP A 138 16.48 3.21 -0.94
CA ASP A 138 16.48 2.33 0.23
C ASP A 138 16.55 0.85 -0.20
N VAL A 139 15.75 0.45 -1.22
CA VAL A 139 15.79 -0.92 -1.76
C VAL A 139 17.15 -1.25 -2.33
N ASP A 140 17.74 -0.38 -3.14
CA ASP A 140 19.06 -0.59 -3.73
C ASP A 140 20.14 -0.73 -2.65
N THR A 141 20.06 0.06 -1.58
CA THR A 141 20.96 -0.03 -0.42
C THR A 141 20.82 -1.37 0.30
N MET A 142 19.57 -1.84 0.50
CA MET A 142 19.30 -3.16 1.10
C MET A 142 19.85 -4.30 0.24
N LEU A 143 19.64 -4.24 -1.07
CA LEU A 143 20.15 -5.24 -2.02
C LEU A 143 21.68 -5.26 -2.03
N ALA A 144 22.33 -4.11 -2.06
CA ALA A 144 23.79 -4.00 -2.00
C ALA A 144 24.36 -4.57 -0.69
N ALA A 145 23.71 -4.31 0.45
CA ALA A 145 24.11 -4.87 1.74
C ALA A 145 24.00 -6.41 1.77
N ALA A 146 22.91 -6.96 1.24
CA ALA A 146 22.71 -8.40 1.16
C ALA A 146 23.76 -9.09 0.26
N GLU A 147 24.09 -8.50 -0.88
CA GLU A 147 25.12 -9.04 -1.78
C GLU A 147 26.54 -8.94 -1.15
N ALA A 148 26.85 -7.84 -0.48
CA ALA A 148 28.12 -7.69 0.23
C ALA A 148 28.28 -8.73 1.36
N GLY A 149 27.20 -9.03 2.09
CA GLY A 149 27.16 -10.06 3.12
C GLY A 149 27.48 -11.46 2.57
N LYS A 150 26.90 -11.83 1.42
CA LYS A 150 27.18 -13.10 0.72
C LYS A 150 28.62 -13.21 0.26
N ALA A 151 29.14 -12.13 -0.36
CA ALA A 151 30.48 -12.13 -0.94
C ALA A 151 31.59 -12.23 0.12
N SER A 152 31.33 -11.80 1.34
CA SER A 152 32.33 -11.79 2.41
C SER A 152 32.71 -13.20 2.90
N GLY A 153 31.87 -14.22 2.66
CA GLY A 153 32.05 -15.58 3.21
C GLY A 153 32.16 -15.61 4.74
N ALA A 154 31.76 -14.53 5.38
CA ALA A 154 31.96 -14.23 6.78
C ALA A 154 30.96 -15.00 7.66
N SER A 155 31.13 -14.88 8.97
CA SER A 155 30.26 -15.47 9.97
C SER A 155 28.79 -15.04 9.73
N PRO A 156 27.80 -15.81 10.26
CA PRO A 156 26.37 -15.43 10.20
C PRO A 156 26.10 -13.99 10.66
N ASP A 157 26.89 -13.46 11.58
CA ASP A 157 26.77 -12.10 12.09
C ASP A 157 27.14 -11.02 11.03
N ALA A 158 28.04 -11.35 10.10
CA ALA A 158 28.44 -10.42 9.04
C ALA A 158 27.40 -10.31 7.89
N ASN A 159 26.42 -11.22 7.85
CA ASN A 159 25.29 -11.18 6.92
C ASN A 159 23.96 -11.11 7.70
N SER A 160 23.91 -10.26 8.73
CA SER A 160 22.74 -10.10 9.58
C SER A 160 22.09 -8.73 9.39
N ALA A 161 20.77 -8.72 9.42
CA ALA A 161 19.98 -7.51 9.40
C ALA A 161 19.08 -7.44 10.63
N VAL A 162 18.97 -6.26 11.22
CA VAL A 162 17.97 -5.96 12.22
C VAL A 162 16.94 -4.99 11.65
N VAL A 163 15.67 -5.38 11.72
CA VAL A 163 14.54 -4.52 11.34
C VAL A 163 13.87 -4.02 12.61
N ILE A 164 13.88 -2.72 12.82
CA ILE A 164 13.18 -2.07 13.93
C ILE A 164 11.78 -1.68 13.44
N GLY A 165 10.76 -2.37 13.96
CA GLY A 165 9.35 -2.18 13.60
C GLY A 165 8.67 -3.48 13.17
N GLY A 166 7.69 -3.94 13.94
CA GLY A 166 6.88 -5.14 13.68
C GLY A 166 5.54 -4.83 13.00
N GLY A 167 5.42 -3.67 12.35
CA GLY A 167 4.32 -3.33 11.47
C GLY A 167 4.50 -3.91 10.06
N LEU A 168 3.51 -3.68 9.17
CA LEU A 168 3.50 -4.23 7.81
C LEU A 168 4.84 -4.05 7.08
N LEU A 169 5.29 -2.81 6.92
CA LEU A 169 6.47 -2.48 6.12
C LEU A 169 7.75 -3.10 6.70
N GLY A 170 7.87 -3.16 8.03
CA GLY A 170 9.01 -3.81 8.68
C GLY A 170 9.03 -5.31 8.47
N LEU A 171 7.88 -5.97 8.55
CA LEU A 171 7.77 -7.42 8.30
C LEU A 171 8.02 -7.77 6.82
N GLU A 172 7.60 -6.91 5.90
CA GLU A 172 7.91 -7.04 4.47
C GLU A 172 9.41 -6.85 4.19
N ALA A 173 10.04 -5.84 4.80
CA ALA A 173 11.50 -5.65 4.71
C ALA A 173 12.25 -6.87 5.24
N ALA A 174 11.85 -7.38 6.41
CA ALA A 174 12.43 -8.56 7.02
C ALA A 174 12.30 -9.80 6.13
N HIS A 175 11.13 -9.99 5.52
CA HIS A 175 10.89 -11.08 4.58
C HIS A 175 11.76 -10.96 3.33
N GLY A 176 11.78 -9.78 2.71
CA GLY A 176 12.60 -9.52 1.52
C GLY A 176 14.08 -9.77 1.78
N LEU A 177 14.63 -9.27 2.89
CA LEU A 177 16.03 -9.50 3.28
C LEU A 177 16.32 -10.98 3.56
N SER A 178 15.38 -11.72 4.19
CA SER A 178 15.51 -13.17 4.39
C SER A 178 15.57 -13.92 3.06
N LEU A 179 14.74 -13.55 2.07
CA LEU A 179 14.79 -14.14 0.72
C LEU A 179 16.10 -13.79 -0.02
N ARG A 180 16.75 -12.69 0.35
CA ARG A 180 18.10 -12.33 -0.13
C ARG A 180 19.22 -13.03 0.64
N GLY A 181 18.89 -13.92 1.59
CA GLY A 181 19.84 -14.78 2.32
C GLY A 181 20.47 -14.12 3.53
N MET A 182 19.92 -13.01 4.03
CA MET A 182 20.35 -12.42 5.31
C MET A 182 19.70 -13.14 6.52
N THR A 183 20.41 -13.23 7.62
CA THR A 183 19.83 -13.60 8.92
C THR A 183 19.11 -12.40 9.50
N VAL A 184 17.79 -12.50 9.71
CA VAL A 184 16.98 -11.33 10.06
C VAL A 184 16.39 -11.44 11.46
N THR A 185 16.60 -10.39 12.25
CA THR A 185 15.93 -10.17 13.55
C THR A 185 15.00 -8.97 13.45
N VAL A 186 13.74 -9.16 13.81
CA VAL A 186 12.75 -8.07 13.94
C VAL A 186 12.64 -7.64 15.38
N LEU A 187 12.84 -6.37 15.66
CA LEU A 187 12.64 -5.75 16.98
C LEU A 187 11.33 -4.96 16.96
N HIS A 188 10.46 -5.23 17.92
CA HIS A 188 9.20 -4.49 18.05
C HIS A 188 8.96 -4.07 19.49
N ILE A 189 8.67 -2.79 19.70
CA ILE A 189 8.48 -2.24 21.03
C ILE A 189 7.16 -2.70 21.68
N MET A 190 6.12 -2.93 20.86
CA MET A 190 4.83 -3.40 21.35
C MET A 190 4.86 -4.90 21.66
N PRO A 191 3.97 -5.41 22.51
CA PRO A 191 3.92 -6.84 22.87
C PRO A 191 3.48 -7.74 21.71
N THR A 192 2.77 -7.21 20.72
CA THR A 192 2.22 -7.95 19.57
C THR A 192 2.61 -7.31 18.26
N LEU A 193 2.80 -8.12 17.21
CA LEU A 193 3.03 -7.64 15.85
C LEU A 193 1.76 -7.04 15.27
N MET A 194 1.91 -5.99 14.43
CA MET A 194 0.80 -5.36 13.68
C MET A 194 -0.39 -4.98 14.58
N GLU A 195 -0.14 -4.45 15.76
CA GLU A 195 -1.15 -4.11 16.79
C GLU A 195 -2.26 -3.16 16.30
N ARG A 196 -2.03 -2.47 15.18
CA ARG A 196 -3.04 -1.61 14.54
C ARG A 196 -3.96 -2.35 13.56
N GLN A 197 -3.59 -3.57 13.16
CA GLN A 197 -4.32 -4.37 12.17
C GLN A 197 -4.77 -5.72 12.72
N LEU A 198 -4.12 -6.24 13.74
CA LEU A 198 -4.38 -7.59 14.26
C LEU A 198 -4.65 -7.54 15.77
N ASP A 199 -5.54 -8.41 16.23
CA ASP A 199 -5.66 -8.73 17.65
C ASP A 199 -4.55 -9.70 18.09
N GLU A 200 -4.46 -9.97 19.40
CA GLU A 200 -3.42 -10.81 19.97
C GLU A 200 -3.37 -12.21 19.37
N ALA A 201 -4.53 -12.80 19.06
CA ALA A 201 -4.60 -14.16 18.54
C ALA A 201 -4.07 -14.26 17.10
N ALA A 202 -4.47 -13.34 16.25
CA ALA A 202 -3.96 -13.25 14.86
C ALA A 202 -2.47 -12.86 14.85
N ALA A 203 -2.06 -11.92 15.70
CA ALA A 203 -0.67 -11.50 15.83
C ALA A 203 0.25 -12.66 16.31
N TRP A 204 -0.23 -13.52 17.22
CA TRP A 204 0.47 -14.71 17.65
C TRP A 204 0.65 -15.71 16.49
N LEU A 205 -0.38 -15.95 15.69
CA LEU A 205 -0.30 -16.83 14.53
C LEU A 205 0.70 -16.29 13.51
N LEU A 206 0.66 -14.98 13.26
CA LEU A 206 1.62 -14.32 12.36
C LEU A 206 3.06 -14.48 12.85
N LYS A 207 3.32 -14.18 14.13
CA LYS A 207 4.64 -14.34 14.74
C LYS A 207 5.15 -15.78 14.60
N SER A 208 4.33 -16.77 14.99
CA SER A 208 4.68 -18.19 14.91
C SER A 208 5.02 -18.62 13.46
N ALA A 209 4.28 -18.13 12.48
CA ALA A 209 4.53 -18.43 11.07
C ALA A 209 5.83 -17.79 10.55
N LEU A 210 6.18 -16.58 11.00
CA LEU A 210 7.43 -15.91 10.64
C LEU A 210 8.65 -16.59 11.29
N GLU A 211 8.53 -16.98 12.56
CA GLU A 211 9.57 -17.73 13.28
C GLU A 211 9.81 -19.12 12.66
N ALA A 212 8.74 -19.80 12.24
CA ALA A 212 8.86 -21.08 11.51
C ALA A 212 9.58 -20.94 10.15
N ARG A 213 9.67 -19.72 9.60
CA ARG A 213 10.44 -19.40 8.39
C ARG A 213 11.86 -18.94 8.66
N GLY A 214 12.32 -19.04 9.91
CA GLY A 214 13.69 -18.76 10.32
C GLY A 214 13.97 -17.31 10.70
N GLN A 215 12.95 -16.46 10.84
CA GLN A 215 13.12 -15.10 11.36
C GLN A 215 13.15 -15.11 12.89
N THR A 216 13.96 -14.24 13.48
CA THR A 216 13.93 -14.01 14.95
C THR A 216 13.02 -12.81 15.23
N ILE A 217 11.98 -13.01 16.05
CA ILE A 217 11.00 -11.95 16.38
C ILE A 217 11.05 -11.62 17.85
N LEU A 218 11.52 -10.43 18.20
CA LEU A 218 11.61 -9.92 19.56
C LEU A 218 10.57 -8.81 19.77
N THR A 219 9.47 -9.15 20.44
CA THR A 219 8.44 -8.20 20.87
C THR A 219 8.74 -7.67 22.28
N GLY A 220 8.22 -6.48 22.64
CA GLY A 220 8.60 -5.80 23.87
C GLY A 220 10.07 -5.36 23.89
N ALA A 221 10.71 -5.28 22.73
CA ALA A 221 12.12 -4.97 22.58
C ALA A 221 12.32 -3.47 22.32
N ASP A 222 12.90 -2.76 23.27
CA ASP A 222 13.17 -1.33 23.19
C ASP A 222 14.66 -1.08 22.90
N THR A 223 14.94 -0.39 21.81
CA THR A 223 16.30 -0.07 21.37
C THR A 223 16.90 1.03 22.25
N ALA A 224 18.07 0.80 22.85
CA ALA A 224 18.81 1.80 23.60
C ALA A 224 19.79 2.57 22.73
N GLU A 225 20.55 1.86 21.90
CA GLU A 225 21.53 2.44 20.98
C GLU A 225 21.80 1.51 19.78
N ILE A 226 22.32 2.10 18.71
CA ILE A 226 22.91 1.40 17.58
C ILE A 226 24.41 1.67 17.67
N TYR A 227 25.25 0.64 17.66
CA TYR A 227 26.68 0.77 17.87
C TYR A 227 27.49 0.29 16.67
N GLY A 228 28.74 0.77 16.58
CA GLY A 228 29.70 0.36 15.59
C GLY A 228 30.84 1.37 15.41
N GLN A 229 31.93 0.93 14.77
CA GLN A 229 33.09 1.76 14.45
C GLN A 229 33.09 2.11 12.95
N GLY A 230 32.59 3.31 12.61
CA GLY A 230 32.53 3.78 11.22
C GLY A 230 31.37 3.22 10.39
N LYS A 231 30.75 2.11 10.81
CA LYS A 231 29.50 1.52 10.27
C LYS A 231 28.79 0.76 11.36
N VAL A 232 27.55 0.38 11.11
CA VAL A 232 26.77 -0.42 12.09
C VAL A 232 27.39 -1.79 12.30
N GLU A 233 27.47 -2.22 13.57
CA GLU A 233 27.92 -3.54 14.01
C GLU A 233 26.87 -4.24 14.86
N GLY A 234 25.88 -3.51 15.40
CA GLY A 234 24.81 -4.08 16.18
C GLY A 234 23.92 -3.05 16.86
N ILE A 235 22.94 -3.61 17.60
CA ILE A 235 21.99 -2.85 18.41
C ILE A 235 22.05 -3.34 19.85
N ARG A 236 22.07 -2.41 20.79
CA ARG A 236 21.86 -2.70 22.22
C ARG A 236 20.43 -2.37 22.62
N LEU A 237 19.77 -3.32 23.25
CA LEU A 237 18.44 -3.15 23.83
C LEU A 237 18.54 -2.55 25.24
N LYS A 238 17.45 -1.93 25.73
CA LYS A 238 17.41 -1.38 27.09
C LYS A 238 17.51 -2.44 28.19
N ASP A 239 17.20 -3.68 27.89
CA ASP A 239 17.36 -4.81 28.82
C ASP A 239 18.80 -5.37 28.84
N GLY A 240 19.72 -4.78 28.08
CA GLY A 240 21.13 -5.11 28.04
C GLY A 240 21.54 -6.17 27.01
N ARG A 241 20.59 -6.72 26.23
CA ARG A 241 20.91 -7.64 25.13
C ARG A 241 21.58 -6.91 23.98
N ASP A 242 22.63 -7.49 23.42
CA ASP A 242 23.27 -7.04 22.17
C ASP A 242 22.84 -7.95 21.02
N ILE A 243 22.42 -7.32 19.91
CA ILE A 243 21.99 -8.00 18.69
C ILE A 243 22.94 -7.57 17.56
N PRO A 244 23.77 -8.48 17.02
CA PRO A 244 24.69 -8.15 15.93
C PRO A 244 23.90 -7.79 14.65
N ALA A 245 24.41 -6.79 13.92
CA ALA A 245 23.81 -6.36 12.66
C ALA A 245 24.82 -5.71 11.74
N SER A 246 24.84 -6.12 10.49
CA SER A 246 25.56 -5.43 9.41
C SER A 246 24.69 -4.42 8.66
N LEU A 247 23.36 -4.49 8.88
CA LEU A 247 22.34 -3.60 8.35
C LEU A 247 21.25 -3.38 9.40
N VAL A 248 20.81 -2.14 9.59
CA VAL A 248 19.66 -1.79 10.42
C VAL A 248 18.63 -1.06 9.57
N VAL A 249 17.41 -1.58 9.53
CA VAL A 249 16.28 -0.96 8.81
C VAL A 249 15.27 -0.41 9.82
N MET A 250 15.00 0.89 9.77
CA MET A 250 14.00 1.54 10.62
C MET A 250 12.67 1.63 9.88
N ALA A 251 11.66 0.88 10.35
CA ALA A 251 10.30 0.82 9.80
C ALA A 251 9.25 1.03 10.91
N VAL A 252 9.39 2.08 11.70
CA VAL A 252 8.61 2.37 12.92
C VAL A 252 7.49 3.39 12.71
N GLY A 253 7.09 3.62 11.48
CA GLY A 253 6.04 4.54 11.09
C GLY A 253 6.54 5.71 10.25
N ILE A 254 5.61 6.58 9.91
CA ILE A 254 5.82 7.73 9.02
C ILE A 254 5.31 9.02 9.67
N ARG A 255 5.80 10.15 9.18
CA ARG A 255 5.32 11.48 9.52
C ARG A 255 5.02 12.28 8.27
N PRO A 256 3.88 12.99 8.20
CA PRO A 256 3.56 13.88 7.09
C PRO A 256 4.68 14.88 6.79
N CYS A 257 5.07 15.02 5.52
CA CYS A 257 6.03 16.03 5.05
C CYS A 257 5.35 17.40 5.00
N VAL A 258 5.52 18.19 6.05
CA VAL A 258 4.86 19.51 6.21
C VAL A 258 5.81 20.69 6.13
N ALA A 259 7.13 20.47 6.04
CA ALA A 259 8.13 21.52 6.11
C ALA A 259 7.91 22.61 5.06
N LEU A 260 7.78 22.23 3.79
CA LEU A 260 7.56 23.13 2.66
C LEU A 260 6.30 23.99 2.84
N ALA A 261 5.18 23.39 3.30
CA ALA A 261 3.93 24.08 3.56
C ALA A 261 4.03 25.04 4.76
N ARG A 262 4.73 24.61 5.82
CA ARG A 262 5.01 25.44 7.00
C ARG A 262 5.81 26.67 6.64
N ASP A 263 6.89 26.48 5.89
CA ASP A 263 7.81 27.56 5.50
C ASP A 263 7.12 28.55 4.54
N ALA A 264 6.13 28.08 3.77
CA ALA A 264 5.24 28.92 2.97
C ALA A 264 4.14 29.62 3.79
N GLY A 265 4.02 29.36 5.10
CA GLY A 265 3.01 29.97 5.97
C GLY A 265 1.60 29.42 5.78
N LEU A 266 1.45 28.16 5.36
CA LEU A 266 0.16 27.46 5.35
C LEU A 266 -0.17 26.88 6.72
N ASP A 267 -1.46 26.69 6.99
CA ASP A 267 -1.92 26.10 8.24
C ASP A 267 -1.57 24.63 8.31
N ILE A 268 -0.87 24.24 9.38
CA ILE A 268 -0.48 22.85 9.63
C ILE A 268 -0.91 22.39 11.04
N GLY A 269 -1.12 21.11 11.18
CA GLY A 269 -1.24 20.40 12.44
C GLY A 269 -0.24 19.26 12.46
N ARG A 270 -0.70 18.02 12.50
CA ARG A 270 0.14 16.83 12.22
C ARG A 270 0.46 16.71 10.73
N GLY A 271 -0.43 17.19 9.87
CA GLY A 271 -0.32 17.30 8.42
C GLY A 271 -0.64 18.71 7.95
N ILE A 272 -0.66 18.93 6.64
CA ILE A 272 -1.16 20.16 6.01
C ILE A 272 -2.67 20.14 6.15
N LYS A 273 -3.25 21.16 6.81
CA LYS A 273 -4.70 21.23 7.00
C LYS A 273 -5.40 21.53 5.69
N VAL A 274 -6.40 20.73 5.38
CA VAL A 274 -7.25 20.90 4.18
C VAL A 274 -8.72 20.78 4.54
N ASP A 275 -9.56 21.41 3.72
CA ASP A 275 -11.01 21.26 3.76
C ASP A 275 -11.49 19.99 3.00
N ASP A 276 -12.81 19.82 2.87
CA ASP A 276 -13.41 18.68 2.17
C ASP A 276 -13.07 18.65 0.66
N HIS A 277 -12.59 19.76 0.09
CA HIS A 277 -12.17 19.88 -1.32
C HIS A 277 -10.64 19.82 -1.48
N MET A 278 -9.92 19.45 -0.43
CA MET A 278 -8.45 19.42 -0.40
C MET A 278 -7.80 20.79 -0.55
N VAL A 279 -8.51 21.88 -0.29
CA VAL A 279 -7.99 23.25 -0.31
C VAL A 279 -7.35 23.56 1.04
N THR A 280 -6.15 24.16 1.01
CA THR A 280 -5.42 24.59 2.22
C THR A 280 -5.96 25.94 2.74
N SER A 281 -5.27 26.57 3.70
CA SER A 281 -5.56 27.93 4.15
C SER A 281 -5.35 29.01 3.06
N ASP A 282 -4.80 28.64 1.90
CA ASP A 282 -4.67 29.48 0.71
C ASP A 282 -5.53 28.89 -0.43
N PRO A 283 -6.54 29.64 -0.94
CA PRO A 283 -7.43 29.12 -1.99
C PRO A 283 -6.73 28.71 -3.30
N ALA A 284 -5.53 29.20 -3.58
CA ALA A 284 -4.76 28.81 -4.75
C ALA A 284 -3.91 27.54 -4.52
N VAL A 285 -3.82 27.06 -3.26
CA VAL A 285 -2.96 25.94 -2.86
C VAL A 285 -3.81 24.80 -2.33
N LEU A 286 -3.67 23.65 -2.95
CA LEU A 286 -4.30 22.39 -2.57
C LEU A 286 -3.24 21.44 -2.01
N ALA A 287 -3.67 20.43 -1.25
CA ALA A 287 -2.77 19.36 -0.82
C ALA A 287 -3.50 18.01 -0.83
N VAL A 288 -2.77 16.91 -1.14
CA VAL A 288 -3.32 15.56 -1.19
C VAL A 288 -2.29 14.51 -0.76
N GLY A 289 -2.77 13.40 -0.26
CA GLY A 289 -1.91 12.28 0.09
C GLY A 289 -1.52 12.25 1.57
N GLU A 290 -0.43 11.54 1.89
CA GLU A 290 0.02 11.33 3.28
C GLU A 290 0.51 12.61 3.97
N CYS A 291 0.72 13.71 3.23
CA CYS A 291 1.11 15.00 3.82
C CYS A 291 -0.07 15.76 4.44
N VAL A 292 -1.32 15.37 4.20
CA VAL A 292 -2.48 16.14 4.64
C VAL A 292 -3.04 15.72 5.99
N GLU A 293 -3.72 16.67 6.63
CA GLU A 293 -4.59 16.48 7.77
C GLU A 293 -5.98 17.00 7.41
N HIS A 294 -6.97 16.11 7.41
CA HIS A 294 -8.37 16.44 7.17
C HIS A 294 -9.19 16.12 8.41
N ASN A 295 -9.94 17.10 8.92
CA ASN A 295 -10.75 16.97 10.15
C ASN A 295 -9.99 16.35 11.34
N GLY A 296 -8.71 16.74 11.54
CA GLY A 296 -7.86 16.24 12.62
C GLY A 296 -7.31 14.82 12.39
N GLN A 297 -7.52 14.21 11.23
CA GLN A 297 -7.03 12.88 10.88
C GLN A 297 -5.92 12.96 9.82
N VAL A 298 -4.92 12.10 9.95
CA VAL A 298 -3.88 11.83 8.95
C VAL A 298 -4.03 10.41 8.44
N TYR A 299 -3.70 10.18 7.18
CA TYR A 299 -3.93 8.91 6.50
C TYR A 299 -2.61 8.31 6.03
N GLY A 300 -2.41 7.02 6.29
CA GLY A 300 -1.22 6.26 5.88
C GLY A 300 -1.55 5.03 5.02
N LEU A 301 -2.80 4.90 4.57
CA LEU A 301 -3.25 3.86 3.65
C LEU A 301 -3.63 4.50 2.31
N VAL A 302 -3.52 3.73 1.24
CA VAL A 302 -3.69 4.25 -0.13
C VAL A 302 -5.17 4.53 -0.49
N ALA A 303 -6.12 3.70 0.00
CA ALA A 303 -7.53 3.83 -0.37
C ALA A 303 -8.12 5.23 -0.07
N PRO A 304 -7.95 5.83 1.15
CA PRO A 304 -8.39 7.20 1.41
C PRO A 304 -7.75 8.23 0.48
N LEU A 305 -6.50 8.01 0.06
CA LEU A 305 -5.80 8.94 -0.81
C LEU A 305 -6.45 9.01 -2.21
N TRP A 306 -7.01 7.89 -2.69
CA TRP A 306 -7.77 7.87 -3.95
C TRP A 306 -9.07 8.66 -3.87
N ASP A 307 -9.77 8.60 -2.72
CA ASP A 307 -10.96 9.42 -2.48
C ASP A 307 -10.63 10.90 -2.44
N MET A 308 -9.52 11.27 -1.76
CA MET A 308 -9.01 12.64 -1.77
C MET A 308 -8.67 13.12 -3.18
N CYS A 309 -8.01 12.30 -4.01
CA CYS A 309 -7.66 12.65 -5.38
C CYS A 309 -8.92 12.88 -6.25
N ARG A 310 -9.97 12.07 -6.06
CA ARG A 310 -11.26 12.27 -6.75
C ARG A 310 -11.92 13.57 -6.35
N SER A 311 -12.02 13.83 -5.05
CA SER A 311 -12.63 15.06 -4.52
C SER A 311 -11.87 16.32 -4.98
N LEU A 312 -10.52 16.26 -4.97
CA LEU A 312 -9.66 17.32 -5.45
C LEU A 312 -9.89 17.59 -6.96
N ALA A 313 -9.95 16.53 -7.77
CA ALA A 313 -10.15 16.67 -9.22
C ALA A 313 -11.54 17.26 -9.54
N ASP A 314 -12.59 16.84 -8.79
CA ASP A 314 -13.92 17.44 -8.90
C ASP A 314 -13.89 18.94 -8.54
N GLY A 315 -13.20 19.33 -7.46
CA GLY A 315 -13.04 20.72 -7.06
C GLY A 315 -12.29 21.58 -8.08
N LEU A 316 -11.28 21.02 -8.77
CA LEU A 316 -10.53 21.73 -9.80
C LEU A 316 -11.34 22.03 -11.07
N ILE A 317 -12.45 21.31 -11.29
CA ILE A 317 -13.38 21.55 -12.41
C ILE A 317 -14.73 22.12 -11.93
N ASP A 318 -14.75 22.74 -10.75
CA ASP A 318 -15.91 23.41 -10.17
C ASP A 318 -17.13 22.47 -9.95
N GLN A 319 -16.91 21.17 -9.76
CA GLN A 319 -17.98 20.22 -9.42
C GLN A 319 -18.18 20.09 -7.92
N PRO A 320 -19.43 20.00 -7.42
CA PRO A 320 -19.72 19.88 -5.99
C PRO A 320 -19.47 18.45 -5.49
N SER A 321 -18.27 18.16 -5.09
CA SER A 321 -17.91 16.92 -4.42
C SER A 321 -16.99 17.23 -3.24
N GLY A 322 -17.09 16.47 -2.17
CA GLY A 322 -16.28 16.70 -0.98
C GLY A 322 -15.86 15.38 -0.34
N PHE A 323 -14.61 15.32 0.10
CA PHE A 323 -14.09 14.20 0.88
C PHE A 323 -14.62 14.26 2.31
N LYS A 324 -15.33 13.22 2.75
CA LYS A 324 -15.94 13.14 4.09
C LYS A 324 -15.22 12.17 5.03
N GLY A 325 -14.02 11.76 4.65
CA GLY A 325 -13.32 10.64 5.28
C GLY A 325 -13.71 9.31 4.63
N THR A 326 -12.89 8.31 4.87
CA THR A 326 -13.09 6.95 4.32
C THR A 326 -13.01 5.95 5.46
N VAL A 327 -14.03 5.12 5.60
CA VAL A 327 -13.92 3.90 6.40
C VAL A 327 -12.98 2.96 5.67
N THR A 328 -11.93 2.52 6.35
CA THR A 328 -10.89 1.72 5.72
C THR A 328 -10.96 0.27 6.17
N SER A 329 -10.65 -0.62 5.24
CA SER A 329 -10.23 -1.98 5.54
C SER A 329 -8.77 -2.15 5.16
N THR A 330 -8.12 -3.09 5.82
CA THR A 330 -6.75 -3.47 5.54
C THR A 330 -6.74 -4.90 5.04
N LYS A 331 -6.43 -5.10 3.76
CA LYS A 331 -6.18 -6.42 3.17
C LYS A 331 -4.74 -6.49 2.72
N LEU A 332 -3.95 -7.31 3.39
CA LEU A 332 -2.50 -7.35 3.23
C LEU A 332 -2.04 -8.79 2.99
N LYS A 333 -0.91 -8.90 2.30
CA LYS A 333 -0.16 -10.13 2.20
C LYS A 333 1.20 -9.93 2.86
N VAL A 334 1.31 -10.32 4.12
CA VAL A 334 2.53 -10.15 4.93
C VAL A 334 3.39 -11.39 4.79
N ALA A 335 4.56 -11.26 4.16
CA ALA A 335 5.45 -12.41 3.96
C ALA A 335 4.73 -13.64 3.35
N GLY A 336 3.78 -13.42 2.45
CA GLY A 336 3.00 -14.50 1.85
C GLY A 336 1.82 -15.03 2.69
N LEU A 337 1.51 -14.40 3.83
CA LEU A 337 0.37 -14.71 4.69
C LEU A 337 -0.72 -13.69 4.50
N ASP A 338 -1.95 -14.15 4.22
CA ASP A 338 -3.08 -13.26 4.00
C ASP A 338 -3.65 -12.81 5.35
N VAL A 339 -3.82 -11.49 5.51
CA VAL A 339 -4.46 -10.86 6.66
C VAL A 339 -5.49 -9.84 6.20
N PHE A 340 -6.56 -9.71 6.96
CA PHE A 340 -7.59 -8.71 6.75
C PHE A 340 -8.03 -8.14 8.09
N SER A 341 -8.27 -6.81 8.13
CA SER A 341 -8.96 -6.19 9.25
C SER A 341 -9.78 -4.99 8.79
N ALA A 342 -10.87 -4.72 9.50
CA ALA A 342 -11.74 -3.59 9.23
C ALA A 342 -12.41 -3.12 10.53
N GLY A 343 -12.71 -1.83 10.61
CA GLY A 343 -13.47 -1.21 11.68
C GLY A 343 -12.79 -1.30 13.05
N ASP A 344 -13.61 -1.22 14.10
CA ASP A 344 -13.15 -1.36 15.49
C ASP A 344 -13.19 -2.84 15.91
N PHE A 345 -12.07 -3.50 15.69
CA PHE A 345 -11.89 -4.89 16.10
C PHE A 345 -11.32 -5.04 17.52
N SER A 346 -11.05 -3.94 18.21
CA SER A 346 -10.61 -3.98 19.62
C SER A 346 -11.74 -4.46 20.51
N GLY A 347 -12.97 -4.10 20.14
CA GLY A 347 -14.15 -4.39 20.93
C GLY A 347 -14.24 -3.47 22.15
N GLY A 348 -15.04 -3.85 23.14
CA GLY A 348 -15.24 -3.07 24.37
C GLY A 348 -16.59 -3.34 24.99
N ASP A 349 -17.03 -2.44 25.88
CA ASP A 349 -18.31 -2.59 26.58
C ASP A 349 -19.49 -2.68 25.63
N GLY A 350 -20.29 -3.74 25.80
CA GLY A 350 -21.47 -4.03 24.98
C GLY A 350 -21.14 -4.61 23.60
N CYS A 351 -19.88 -4.99 23.34
CA CYS A 351 -19.48 -5.72 22.15
C CYS A 351 -19.47 -7.23 22.42
N GLU A 352 -19.74 -7.99 21.39
CA GLU A 352 -19.72 -9.44 21.38
C GLU A 352 -18.78 -9.94 20.30
N ASP A 353 -18.04 -11.01 20.58
CA ASP A 353 -17.09 -11.62 19.66
C ASP A 353 -17.63 -12.94 19.10
N ILE A 354 -17.61 -13.07 17.79
CA ILE A 354 -17.84 -14.35 17.11
C ILE A 354 -16.50 -14.80 16.55
N VAL A 355 -16.00 -15.95 17.02
CA VAL A 355 -14.62 -16.39 16.72
C VAL A 355 -14.60 -17.80 16.14
N LEU A 356 -13.84 -17.98 15.06
CA LEU A 356 -13.43 -19.27 14.51
C LEU A 356 -11.91 -19.35 14.51
N ARG A 357 -11.35 -20.40 15.13
CA ARG A 357 -9.91 -20.62 15.19
C ARG A 357 -9.57 -22.05 14.82
N ASP A 358 -8.76 -22.21 13.78
CA ASP A 358 -8.09 -23.46 13.43
C ASP A 358 -6.59 -23.20 13.31
N ALA A 359 -5.89 -23.29 14.45
CA ALA A 359 -4.45 -23.00 14.51
C ALA A 359 -3.62 -24.01 13.68
N SER A 360 -4.10 -25.24 13.51
CA SER A 360 -3.41 -26.27 12.73
C SER A 360 -3.39 -25.98 11.25
N ARG A 361 -4.42 -25.31 10.74
CA ARG A 361 -4.53 -24.84 9.36
C ARG A 361 -4.09 -23.40 9.18
N GLY A 362 -3.73 -22.70 10.27
CA GLY A 362 -3.38 -21.28 10.22
C GLY A 362 -4.56 -20.41 9.84
N VAL A 363 -5.78 -20.72 10.33
CA VAL A 363 -6.98 -19.93 10.07
C VAL A 363 -7.50 -19.33 11.36
N TYR A 364 -7.77 -18.02 11.32
CA TYR A 364 -8.43 -17.29 12.38
C TYR A 364 -9.37 -16.26 11.80
N LYS A 365 -10.60 -16.24 12.31
CA LYS A 365 -11.63 -15.24 11.99
C LYS A 365 -12.24 -14.74 13.29
N ARG A 366 -12.29 -13.43 13.47
CA ARG A 366 -13.02 -12.75 14.54
C ARG A 366 -13.88 -11.65 13.95
N VAL A 367 -15.16 -11.66 14.29
CA VAL A 367 -16.11 -10.61 13.94
C VAL A 367 -16.65 -10.01 15.22
N VAL A 368 -16.49 -8.70 15.37
CA VAL A 368 -16.98 -7.93 16.53
C VAL A 368 -18.33 -7.34 16.19
N VAL A 369 -19.30 -7.62 17.04
CA VAL A 369 -20.71 -7.25 16.86
C VAL A 369 -21.15 -6.37 18.02
N LYS A 370 -21.93 -5.33 17.71
CA LYS A 370 -22.62 -4.50 18.69
C LYS A 370 -24.02 -4.17 18.19
N GLU A 371 -25.03 -4.39 19.04
CA GLU A 371 -26.44 -4.15 18.69
C GLU A 371 -26.84 -4.79 17.34
N ASP A 372 -26.49 -6.07 17.19
CA ASP A 372 -26.69 -6.85 15.96
C ASP A 372 -26.12 -6.19 14.68
N ARG A 373 -25.00 -5.48 14.79
CA ARG A 373 -24.29 -4.89 13.66
C ARG A 373 -22.81 -5.23 13.73
N VAL A 374 -22.21 -5.51 12.59
CA VAL A 374 -20.75 -5.70 12.51
C VAL A 374 -20.07 -4.34 12.70
N ILE A 375 -19.19 -4.24 13.68
CA ILE A 375 -18.38 -3.03 13.94
C ILE A 375 -16.90 -3.24 13.67
N GLY A 376 -16.44 -4.49 13.63
CA GLY A 376 -15.05 -4.81 13.33
C GLY A 376 -14.88 -6.27 12.90
N ALA A 377 -13.80 -6.54 12.16
CA ALA A 377 -13.43 -7.90 11.79
C ALA A 377 -11.90 -8.03 11.67
N VAL A 378 -11.37 -9.19 12.09
CA VAL A 378 -9.98 -9.63 11.86
C VAL A 378 -9.99 -11.02 11.28
N LEU A 379 -9.27 -11.21 10.16
CA LEU A 379 -9.11 -12.50 9.50
C LEU A 379 -7.63 -12.76 9.24
N TYR A 380 -7.19 -13.98 9.47
CA TYR A 380 -5.84 -14.44 9.20
C TYR A 380 -5.89 -15.79 8.47
N GLY A 381 -5.10 -15.92 7.42
CA GLY A 381 -5.02 -17.12 6.57
C GLY A 381 -6.15 -17.20 5.55
N ASP A 382 -7.39 -17.43 5.97
CA ASP A 382 -8.57 -17.34 5.11
C ASP A 382 -9.22 -15.96 5.22
N THR A 383 -9.00 -15.10 4.23
CA THR A 383 -9.51 -13.73 4.15
C THR A 383 -10.58 -13.53 3.09
N ALA A 384 -11.15 -14.62 2.55
CA ALA A 384 -12.08 -14.56 1.42
C ALA A 384 -13.31 -13.68 1.70
N ASP A 385 -13.88 -13.81 2.90
CA ASP A 385 -15.09 -13.09 3.31
C ASP A 385 -14.82 -11.64 3.80
N GLY A 386 -13.58 -11.19 3.81
CA GLY A 386 -13.20 -9.86 4.35
C GLY A 386 -13.98 -8.71 3.70
N GLY A 387 -14.15 -8.72 2.38
CA GLY A 387 -14.93 -7.73 1.66
C GLY A 387 -16.39 -7.71 2.07
N TRP A 388 -17.01 -8.88 2.29
CA TRP A 388 -18.38 -8.99 2.74
C TRP A 388 -18.58 -8.45 4.17
N TYR A 389 -17.70 -8.80 5.12
CA TYR A 389 -17.76 -8.21 6.46
C TYR A 389 -17.58 -6.68 6.43
N PHE A 390 -16.73 -6.19 5.54
CA PHE A 390 -16.55 -4.77 5.38
C PHE A 390 -17.77 -4.07 4.79
N ASP A 391 -18.47 -4.70 3.86
CA ASP A 391 -19.74 -4.17 3.33
C ASP A 391 -20.84 -4.15 4.39
N LEU A 392 -20.99 -5.20 5.20
CA LEU A 392 -21.90 -5.22 6.35
C LEU A 392 -21.60 -4.08 7.32
N LEU A 393 -20.32 -3.86 7.62
CA LEU A 393 -19.87 -2.78 8.50
C LEU A 393 -20.21 -1.40 7.91
N LYS A 394 -19.88 -1.14 6.63
CA LYS A 394 -20.15 0.15 5.97
C LYS A 394 -21.65 0.48 5.91
N ARG A 395 -22.48 -0.51 5.65
CA ARG A 395 -23.93 -0.32 5.56
C ARG A 395 -24.61 -0.29 6.92
N GLY A 396 -23.93 -0.74 7.98
CA GLY A 396 -24.50 -0.88 9.30
C GLY A 396 -25.72 -1.80 9.31
N GLU A 397 -25.71 -2.85 8.49
CA GLU A 397 -26.83 -3.79 8.35
C GLU A 397 -27.06 -4.57 9.66
N ASN A 398 -28.34 -4.80 9.98
CA ASN A 398 -28.70 -5.69 11.09
C ASN A 398 -28.48 -7.14 10.67
N ILE A 399 -27.72 -7.88 11.48
CA ILE A 399 -27.30 -9.25 11.19
C ILE A 399 -28.04 -10.32 12.00
N ALA A 400 -29.08 -9.95 12.76
CA ALA A 400 -29.78 -10.88 13.67
C ALA A 400 -30.20 -12.18 12.97
N ASP A 401 -30.71 -12.09 11.73
CA ASP A 401 -31.19 -13.24 10.98
C ASP A 401 -30.08 -14.16 10.45
N ILE A 402 -28.85 -13.65 10.32
CA ILE A 402 -27.70 -14.40 9.78
C ILE A 402 -26.62 -14.67 10.82
N ARG A 403 -26.83 -14.22 12.06
CA ARG A 403 -25.84 -14.22 13.13
C ARG A 403 -25.19 -15.58 13.35
N ASP A 404 -26.00 -16.65 13.42
CA ASP A 404 -25.52 -18.02 13.69
C ASP A 404 -24.61 -18.56 12.58
N LEU A 405 -24.73 -18.03 11.37
CA LEU A 405 -23.97 -18.44 10.19
C LEU A 405 -22.87 -17.44 9.81
N LEU A 406 -22.85 -16.27 10.45
CA LEU A 406 -22.00 -15.14 10.09
C LEU A 406 -20.52 -15.55 9.96
N ILE A 407 -20.00 -16.31 10.93
CA ILE A 407 -18.57 -16.68 10.99
C ILE A 407 -18.15 -17.65 9.89
N PHE A 408 -19.10 -18.39 9.29
CA PHE A 408 -18.84 -19.32 8.20
C PHE A 408 -18.77 -18.63 6.83
N GLY A 409 -19.05 -17.32 6.79
CA GLY A 409 -18.94 -16.48 5.60
C GLY A 409 -20.24 -16.31 4.82
N GLN A 410 -20.17 -15.43 3.80
CA GLN A 410 -21.30 -15.03 2.98
C GLN A 410 -22.05 -16.21 2.35
N ALA A 411 -21.32 -17.21 1.89
CA ALA A 411 -21.86 -18.39 1.24
C ALA A 411 -22.88 -19.16 2.10
N PHE A 412 -22.64 -19.23 3.41
CA PHE A 412 -23.52 -19.91 4.35
C PHE A 412 -24.64 -19.00 4.87
N ALA A 413 -24.32 -17.74 5.14
CA ALA A 413 -25.27 -16.75 5.63
C ALA A 413 -26.42 -16.45 4.64
N SER A 414 -26.16 -16.61 3.33
CA SER A 414 -27.18 -16.40 2.27
C SER A 414 -28.09 -17.60 2.01
N GLY A 415 -28.06 -18.65 2.85
CA GLY A 415 -28.99 -19.80 2.77
C GLY A 415 -28.70 -20.81 1.64
N GLY A 416 -27.59 -20.64 0.92
CA GLY A 416 -27.15 -21.59 -0.11
C GLY A 416 -25.95 -22.37 0.39
N GLY A 417 -26.07 -23.62 0.75
CA GLY A 417 -25.01 -24.46 1.31
C GLY A 417 -23.73 -24.55 0.47
N GLY A 418 -22.92 -23.50 0.52
CA GLY A 418 -21.71 -23.29 -0.25
C GLY A 418 -22.00 -22.60 -1.59
N LEU A 419 -22.11 -21.26 -1.61
CA LEU A 419 -22.18 -20.54 -2.87
C LEU A 419 -20.86 -20.77 -3.64
N ASP A 420 -20.99 -21.07 -4.92
CA ASP A 420 -19.91 -20.95 -5.90
C ASP A 420 -19.26 -19.57 -5.71
N PRO A 421 -17.92 -19.46 -5.58
CA PRO A 421 -17.21 -18.17 -5.46
C PRO A 421 -17.61 -17.16 -6.54
N LYS A 422 -18.07 -17.63 -7.69
CA LYS A 422 -18.62 -16.81 -8.78
C LYS A 422 -19.95 -16.15 -8.37
N ALA A 423 -20.85 -16.91 -7.72
CA ALA A 423 -22.10 -16.36 -7.25
C ALA A 423 -21.90 -15.33 -6.12
N ALA A 424 -20.92 -15.57 -5.24
CA ALA A 424 -20.57 -14.64 -4.17
C ALA A 424 -20.09 -13.28 -4.73
N VAL A 425 -19.18 -13.29 -5.71
CA VAL A 425 -18.67 -12.04 -6.31
C VAL A 425 -19.72 -11.36 -7.19
N ALA A 426 -20.63 -12.13 -7.81
CA ALA A 426 -21.75 -11.58 -8.58
C ALA A 426 -22.73 -10.80 -7.71
N ALA A 427 -22.95 -11.26 -6.48
CA ALA A 427 -23.87 -10.64 -5.51
C ALA A 427 -23.34 -9.33 -4.88
N LEU A 428 -22.05 -9.02 -5.00
CA LEU A 428 -21.51 -7.75 -4.53
C LEU A 428 -22.15 -6.58 -5.29
N SER A 429 -22.30 -5.43 -4.63
CA SER A 429 -22.76 -4.20 -5.28
C SER A 429 -21.71 -3.66 -6.26
N ASP A 430 -22.11 -2.86 -7.24
CA ASP A 430 -21.18 -2.31 -8.23
C ASP A 430 -20.18 -1.31 -7.64
N ASP A 431 -20.49 -0.72 -6.49
CA ASP A 431 -19.61 0.16 -5.70
C ASP A 431 -18.71 -0.63 -4.74
N ALA A 432 -18.89 -1.94 -4.62
CA ALA A 432 -18.01 -2.77 -3.79
C ALA A 432 -16.57 -2.71 -4.29
N GLU A 433 -15.65 -2.47 -3.37
CA GLU A 433 -14.21 -2.43 -3.68
C GLU A 433 -13.68 -3.83 -3.98
N ILE A 434 -13.19 -4.05 -5.20
CA ILE A 434 -12.50 -5.27 -5.62
C ILE A 434 -10.99 -5.15 -5.40
N CYS A 435 -10.40 -4.02 -5.76
CA CYS A 435 -8.97 -3.78 -5.67
C CYS A 435 -8.66 -2.51 -4.88
N GLY A 436 -8.39 -2.64 -3.56
CA GLY A 436 -8.14 -1.49 -2.68
C GLY A 436 -6.85 -0.74 -3.02
N CYS A 437 -5.77 -1.45 -3.39
CA CYS A 437 -4.50 -0.80 -3.72
C CYS A 437 -4.55 0.07 -4.99
N ASN A 438 -5.51 -0.16 -5.89
CA ASN A 438 -5.72 0.66 -7.10
C ASN A 438 -7.09 1.36 -7.12
N GLY A 439 -7.89 1.25 -6.05
CA GLY A 439 -9.20 1.91 -5.92
C GLY A 439 -10.20 1.50 -6.99
N VAL A 440 -10.24 0.20 -7.36
CA VAL A 440 -11.10 -0.29 -8.43
C VAL A 440 -12.31 -1.04 -7.86
N THR A 441 -13.51 -0.57 -8.21
CA THR A 441 -14.77 -1.18 -7.80
C THR A 441 -15.20 -2.30 -8.74
N LYS A 442 -16.17 -3.12 -8.31
CA LYS A 442 -16.77 -4.17 -9.14
C LYS A 442 -17.30 -3.60 -10.46
N GLY A 443 -18.07 -2.51 -10.42
CA GLY A 443 -18.60 -1.87 -11.62
C GLY A 443 -17.52 -1.48 -12.63
N LYS A 444 -16.37 -0.96 -12.18
CA LYS A 444 -15.24 -0.64 -13.06
C LYS A 444 -14.62 -1.91 -13.68
N VAL A 445 -14.48 -3.00 -12.91
CA VAL A 445 -13.97 -4.27 -13.44
C VAL A 445 -14.94 -4.84 -14.49
N VAL A 446 -16.24 -4.86 -14.18
CA VAL A 446 -17.29 -5.33 -15.09
C VAL A 446 -17.31 -4.49 -16.37
N ALA A 447 -17.26 -3.17 -16.26
CA ALA A 447 -17.20 -2.27 -17.42
C ALA A 447 -15.95 -2.54 -18.29
N CYS A 448 -14.79 -2.77 -17.67
CA CYS A 448 -13.57 -3.12 -18.37
C CYS A 448 -13.70 -4.45 -19.13
N ILE A 449 -14.29 -5.48 -18.51
CA ILE A 449 -14.54 -6.78 -19.14
C ILE A 449 -15.53 -6.63 -20.31
N THR A 450 -16.62 -5.89 -20.11
CA THR A 450 -17.63 -5.64 -21.14
C THR A 450 -17.07 -4.84 -22.33
N ALA A 451 -16.06 -3.97 -22.06
CA ALA A 451 -15.35 -3.25 -23.11
C ALA A 451 -14.32 -4.11 -23.87
N GLY A 452 -14.21 -5.42 -23.56
CA GLY A 452 -13.40 -6.39 -24.30
C GLY A 452 -12.17 -6.94 -23.58
N ALA A 453 -12.00 -6.68 -22.27
CA ALA A 453 -10.93 -7.28 -21.48
C ALA A 453 -11.26 -8.73 -21.12
N CYS A 454 -10.89 -9.69 -21.99
CA CYS A 454 -11.24 -11.11 -21.86
C CYS A 454 -10.24 -11.93 -21.01
N SER A 455 -9.20 -11.32 -20.44
CA SER A 455 -8.19 -12.00 -19.64
C SER A 455 -7.81 -11.18 -18.41
N LEU A 456 -7.21 -11.84 -17.40
CA LEU A 456 -6.70 -11.18 -16.22
C LEU A 456 -5.69 -10.06 -16.57
N ASP A 457 -4.81 -10.29 -17.55
CA ASP A 457 -3.82 -9.31 -17.96
C ASP A 457 -4.47 -8.13 -18.71
N ALA A 458 -5.52 -8.38 -19.50
CA ALA A 458 -6.29 -7.30 -20.12
C ALA A 458 -7.01 -6.43 -19.07
N VAL A 459 -7.57 -7.04 -18.00
CA VAL A 459 -8.17 -6.32 -16.88
C VAL A 459 -7.12 -5.52 -16.12
N ARG A 460 -5.94 -6.10 -15.86
CA ARG A 460 -4.81 -5.39 -15.25
C ARG A 460 -4.41 -4.16 -16.04
N THR A 461 -4.34 -4.26 -17.34
CA THR A 461 -4.00 -3.16 -18.24
C THR A 461 -5.13 -2.13 -18.31
N GLY A 462 -6.38 -2.58 -18.47
CA GLY A 462 -7.53 -1.71 -18.74
C GLY A 462 -8.03 -0.93 -17.55
N CYS A 463 -8.10 -1.54 -16.36
CA CYS A 463 -8.61 -0.85 -15.16
C CYS A 463 -7.67 -0.93 -13.94
N LYS A 464 -6.48 -1.47 -14.08
CA LYS A 464 -5.45 -1.67 -13.04
C LYS A 464 -5.90 -2.60 -11.89
N ALA A 465 -7.05 -3.30 -11.97
CA ALA A 465 -7.43 -4.28 -10.97
C ALA A 465 -6.46 -5.47 -10.99
N SER A 466 -6.00 -5.91 -9.81
CA SER A 466 -4.98 -6.98 -9.66
C SER A 466 -3.61 -6.66 -10.27
N ALA A 467 -3.32 -5.42 -10.65
CA ALA A 467 -2.04 -5.03 -11.23
C ALA A 467 -0.93 -4.83 -10.19
N SER A 468 -1.27 -4.66 -8.91
CA SER A 468 -0.31 -4.37 -7.82
C SER A 468 -0.09 -5.58 -6.91
N CYS A 469 -0.60 -5.58 -5.68
CA CYS A 469 -0.33 -6.62 -4.68
C CYS A 469 -0.90 -8.01 -5.01
N GLY A 470 -1.83 -8.11 -5.98
CA GLY A 470 -2.43 -9.36 -6.42
C GLY A 470 -3.44 -10.01 -5.46
N SER A 471 -3.72 -9.40 -4.31
CA SER A 471 -4.66 -9.95 -3.32
C SER A 471 -6.10 -10.11 -3.84
N CYS A 472 -6.47 -9.36 -4.87
CA CYS A 472 -7.80 -9.42 -5.50
C CYS A 472 -7.83 -10.31 -6.76
N THR A 473 -6.75 -11.01 -7.11
CA THR A 473 -6.68 -11.82 -8.35
C THR A 473 -7.85 -12.79 -8.47
N GLY A 474 -8.12 -13.57 -7.41
CA GLY A 474 -9.23 -14.54 -7.42
C GLY A 474 -10.61 -13.90 -7.59
N LEU A 475 -10.83 -12.70 -7.02
CA LEU A 475 -12.08 -11.97 -7.24
C LEU A 475 -12.23 -11.50 -8.69
N VAL A 476 -11.15 -11.02 -9.30
CA VAL A 476 -11.15 -10.60 -10.71
C VAL A 476 -11.35 -11.79 -11.65
N GLU A 477 -10.72 -12.93 -11.39
CA GLU A 477 -10.92 -14.16 -12.16
C GLU A 477 -12.36 -14.67 -12.07
N ASN A 478 -12.95 -14.61 -10.88
CA ASN A 478 -14.37 -14.96 -10.70
C ASN A 478 -15.29 -13.99 -11.44
N LEU A 479 -15.01 -12.68 -11.44
CA LEU A 479 -15.76 -11.70 -12.23
C LEU A 479 -15.64 -11.93 -13.75
N LEU A 480 -14.43 -12.23 -14.23
CA LEU A 480 -14.23 -12.65 -15.63
C LEU A 480 -15.12 -13.85 -15.97
N ALA A 481 -15.10 -14.88 -15.12
CA ALA A 481 -15.91 -16.08 -15.34
C ALA A 481 -17.43 -15.82 -15.27
N VAL A 482 -17.87 -14.87 -14.43
CA VAL A 482 -19.29 -14.47 -14.32
C VAL A 482 -19.75 -13.70 -15.55
N VAL A 483 -18.95 -12.74 -16.02
CA VAL A 483 -19.33 -11.84 -17.12
C VAL A 483 -19.22 -12.51 -18.47
N LEU A 484 -18.16 -13.30 -18.70
CA LEU A 484 -17.88 -13.94 -20.00
C LEU A 484 -18.45 -15.36 -20.12
N GLY A 485 -18.88 -15.98 -18.99
CA GLY A 485 -19.34 -17.38 -19.01
C GLY A 485 -18.22 -18.33 -19.45
N ASP A 486 -18.58 -19.28 -20.32
CA ASP A 486 -17.63 -20.28 -20.87
C ASP A 486 -16.68 -19.70 -21.94
N GLU A 487 -16.83 -18.43 -22.32
CA GLU A 487 -15.97 -17.73 -23.27
C GLU A 487 -14.66 -17.20 -22.65
N VAL A 488 -14.41 -17.48 -21.36
CA VAL A 488 -13.13 -17.11 -20.71
C VAL A 488 -11.99 -17.79 -21.44
N GLN A 489 -11.23 -17.03 -22.22
CA GLN A 489 -9.93 -17.47 -22.71
C GLN A 489 -8.98 -17.59 -21.51
N SER A 490 -9.02 -18.74 -20.84
CA SER A 490 -7.96 -19.12 -19.93
C SER A 490 -6.71 -19.32 -20.77
N GLY A 491 -5.83 -18.34 -20.77
CA GLY A 491 -4.45 -18.58 -21.21
C GLY A 491 -3.89 -19.78 -20.43
N PRO A 492 -2.91 -20.50 -20.97
CA PRO A 492 -2.38 -21.70 -20.33
C PRO A 492 -1.99 -21.36 -18.87
N ARG A 493 -2.66 -21.98 -17.90
CA ARG A 493 -2.30 -21.85 -16.50
C ARG A 493 -0.92 -22.45 -16.32
N THR A 494 0.08 -21.62 -16.15
CA THR A 494 1.44 -22.08 -15.85
C THR A 494 1.48 -22.77 -14.49
N MET A 495 2.20 -23.87 -14.37
CA MET A 495 2.36 -24.62 -13.11
C MET A 495 2.97 -23.77 -11.99
N CYS A 496 3.87 -22.88 -12.35
CA CYS A 496 4.51 -21.93 -11.44
C CYS A 496 4.92 -20.67 -12.22
N LYS A 497 5.28 -19.62 -11.50
CA LYS A 497 5.79 -18.37 -12.10
C LYS A 497 7.15 -18.52 -12.83
N CYS A 498 7.81 -19.67 -12.67
CA CYS A 498 9.13 -19.93 -13.23
C CYS A 498 9.10 -20.66 -14.59
N THR A 499 7.92 -21.02 -15.10
CA THR A 499 7.77 -21.72 -16.39
C THR A 499 6.56 -21.20 -17.18
N SER A 500 6.65 -21.22 -18.47
CA SER A 500 5.51 -21.00 -19.39
C SER A 500 4.64 -22.25 -19.57
N PHE A 501 5.03 -23.41 -19.00
CA PHE A 501 4.30 -24.66 -19.15
C PHE A 501 3.11 -24.75 -18.20
N GLY A 502 1.95 -25.11 -18.75
CA GLY A 502 0.77 -25.52 -17.98
C GLY A 502 0.88 -26.98 -17.50
N HIS A 503 -0.08 -27.40 -16.66
CA HIS A 503 -0.13 -28.80 -16.19
C HIS A 503 -0.15 -29.82 -17.32
N ASP A 504 -0.83 -29.52 -18.41
CA ASP A 504 -0.94 -30.43 -19.57
C ASP A 504 0.33 -30.44 -20.42
N ASP A 505 1.08 -29.35 -20.46
CA ASP A 505 2.37 -29.27 -21.12
C ASP A 505 3.40 -30.13 -20.39
N VAL A 506 3.44 -30.04 -19.06
CA VAL A 506 4.34 -30.85 -18.22
C VAL A 506 3.98 -32.31 -18.28
N ARG A 507 2.68 -32.68 -18.29
CA ARG A 507 2.26 -34.06 -18.48
C ARG A 507 2.71 -34.60 -19.82
N ARG A 508 2.60 -33.83 -20.90
CA ARG A 508 3.08 -34.22 -22.24
C ARG A 508 4.58 -34.42 -22.27
N GLU A 509 5.35 -33.55 -21.63
CA GLU A 509 6.80 -33.67 -21.53
C GLU A 509 7.22 -34.89 -20.71
N ILE A 510 6.58 -35.16 -19.56
CA ILE A 510 6.84 -36.37 -18.76
C ILE A 510 6.60 -37.63 -19.57
N VAL A 511 5.49 -37.71 -20.31
CA VAL A 511 5.16 -38.87 -21.17
C VAL A 511 6.12 -38.99 -22.36
N ALA A 512 6.55 -37.84 -22.94
CA ALA A 512 7.46 -37.83 -24.09
C ALA A 512 8.90 -38.21 -23.72
N GLN A 513 9.30 -38.00 -22.47
CA GLN A 513 10.66 -38.31 -21.99
C GLN A 513 10.76 -39.61 -21.21
N ASP A 514 9.66 -40.39 -21.14
CA ASP A 514 9.60 -41.71 -20.46
C ASP A 514 10.07 -41.64 -18.99
N MET A 515 9.78 -40.52 -18.32
CA MET A 515 10.11 -40.26 -16.90
C MET A 515 8.97 -40.63 -15.96
#